data_a975778ad57bd497b7606ad8efce9104
#
_entry.id   a975778ad57bd497b7606ad8efce9104
#
_cell.length_a   1.000
_cell.length_b   1.000
_cell.length_c   1.000
_cell.angle_alpha   90.00
_cell.angle_beta   90.00
_cell.angle_gamma   90.00
#
_symmetry.space_group_name_H-M   'P 1'
#
loop_
_entity.id
_entity.type
_entity.pdbx_description
1 polymer ?
#
loop_
_entity_poly.entity_id
_entity_poly.type
_entity_poly.pdbx_seq_one_letter_code
_entity_poly.pdbx_strand_id
1 'polypeptide(L)'
;MTAVEQEVQQQLEKELNISSAAARMLVVRGIQTADEARAFVRPSLDKLHDPFLMKDMDKAVERLHKAITQGEKILIYGDYDVDGTTAVALMYRFLEGIMDNGRSAAAMGRSQSELMDNGQIANSPQGVQYPIGGTASNIDYYIPDRYTEGYGVSQQGIDYAAEQGCGLIITLDCGIKAVEKVAYAKSKGIDVIVCDHHTPGDTLPDAVAVLNMKRND
;
A
#
# COMPACT_ATOMS: atom_id res chain seq x y z
N MET A 1 23.97 -12.01 -27.30
CA MET A 1 24.82 -11.03 -26.56
C MET A 1 25.67 -10.28 -27.56
N THR A 2 25.66 -8.98 -27.49
CA THR A 2 26.55 -8.11 -28.26
C THR A 2 27.98 -8.15 -27.69
N ALA A 3 28.97 -7.65 -28.43
CA ALA A 3 30.36 -7.57 -27.94
C ALA A 3 30.44 -6.70 -26.65
N VAL A 4 29.68 -5.60 -26.59
CA VAL A 4 29.60 -4.73 -25.41
C VAL A 4 29.04 -5.46 -24.18
N GLU A 5 28.01 -6.26 -24.36
CA GLU A 5 27.44 -7.07 -23.25
C GLU A 5 28.42 -8.12 -22.72
N GLN A 6 29.29 -8.66 -23.60
CA GLN A 6 30.34 -9.60 -23.20
C GLN A 6 31.45 -8.92 -22.39
N GLU A 7 31.84 -7.71 -22.76
CA GLU A 7 32.81 -6.91 -22.00
C GLU A 7 32.28 -6.57 -20.62
N VAL A 8 31.05 -6.09 -20.53
CA VAL A 8 30.37 -5.79 -19.25
C VAL A 8 30.28 -7.06 -18.38
N GLN A 9 29.93 -8.20 -18.97
CA GLN A 9 29.86 -9.46 -18.22
C GLN A 9 31.23 -9.82 -17.63
N GLN A 10 32.31 -9.76 -18.41
CA GLN A 10 33.67 -10.07 -17.95
C GLN A 10 34.14 -9.09 -16.85
N GLN A 11 33.77 -7.83 -16.96
CA GLN A 11 34.07 -6.84 -15.95
C GLN A 11 33.34 -7.15 -14.62
N LEU A 12 32.03 -7.45 -14.65
CA LEU A 12 31.26 -7.84 -13.47
C LEU A 12 31.80 -9.14 -12.83
N GLU A 13 32.18 -10.14 -13.62
CA GLU A 13 32.81 -11.37 -13.13
C GLU A 13 34.05 -11.05 -12.29
N LYS A 14 34.91 -10.19 -12.82
CA LYS A 14 36.17 -9.81 -12.19
C LYS A 14 35.98 -8.94 -10.94
N GLU A 15 35.14 -7.91 -11.05
CA GLU A 15 34.97 -6.93 -9.97
C GLU A 15 34.15 -7.47 -8.79
N LEU A 16 33.20 -8.35 -9.05
CA LEU A 16 32.33 -8.92 -8.03
C LEU A 16 32.75 -10.32 -7.58
N ASN A 17 33.72 -10.92 -8.26
CA ASN A 17 34.15 -12.30 -8.05
C ASN A 17 32.99 -13.29 -8.08
N ILE A 18 32.15 -13.19 -9.10
CA ILE A 18 30.97 -14.03 -9.32
C ILE A 18 31.15 -14.92 -10.57
N SER A 19 30.32 -15.96 -10.67
CA SER A 19 30.36 -16.84 -11.85
C SER A 19 29.88 -16.11 -13.11
N SER A 20 30.38 -16.58 -14.29
CA SER A 20 29.97 -16.09 -15.60
C SER A 20 28.46 -16.15 -15.80
N ALA A 21 27.80 -17.20 -15.31
CA ALA A 21 26.33 -17.31 -15.34
C ALA A 21 25.63 -16.21 -14.53
N ALA A 22 26.12 -15.91 -13.34
CA ALA A 22 25.56 -14.85 -12.50
C ALA A 22 25.76 -13.46 -13.12
N ALA A 23 26.97 -13.17 -13.63
CA ALA A 23 27.26 -11.93 -14.33
C ALA A 23 26.36 -11.76 -15.57
N ARG A 24 26.17 -12.83 -16.36
CA ARG A 24 25.25 -12.80 -17.50
C ARG A 24 23.81 -12.49 -17.11
N MET A 25 23.33 -13.05 -16.01
CA MET A 25 21.99 -12.77 -15.50
C MET A 25 21.81 -11.29 -15.11
N LEU A 26 22.83 -10.65 -14.58
CA LEU A 26 22.84 -9.21 -14.28
C LEU A 26 22.79 -8.38 -15.57
N VAL A 27 23.65 -8.71 -16.56
CA VAL A 27 23.68 -8.00 -17.85
C VAL A 27 22.34 -8.08 -18.59
N VAL A 28 21.69 -9.26 -18.62
CA VAL A 28 20.36 -9.44 -19.23
C VAL A 28 19.29 -8.57 -18.54
N ARG A 29 19.48 -8.19 -17.28
CA ARG A 29 18.63 -7.26 -16.53
C ARG A 29 19.00 -5.79 -16.70
N GLY A 30 19.95 -5.49 -17.59
CA GLY A 30 20.39 -4.12 -17.84
C GLY A 30 21.40 -3.57 -16.83
N ILE A 31 21.90 -4.41 -15.92
CA ILE A 31 22.89 -4.03 -14.91
C ILE A 31 24.28 -4.02 -15.57
N GLN A 32 24.95 -2.86 -15.55
CA GLN A 32 26.18 -2.64 -16.29
C GLN A 32 27.39 -2.40 -15.39
N THR A 33 27.19 -2.03 -14.13
CA THR A 33 28.25 -1.69 -13.18
C THR A 33 28.22 -2.55 -11.94
N ALA A 34 29.36 -2.69 -11.27
CA ALA A 34 29.45 -3.40 -9.99
C ALA A 34 28.63 -2.75 -8.88
N ASP A 35 28.47 -1.43 -8.91
CA ASP A 35 27.67 -0.71 -7.91
C ASP A 35 26.17 -0.93 -8.12
N GLU A 36 25.69 -0.93 -9.37
CA GLU A 36 24.33 -1.33 -9.69
C GLU A 36 24.06 -2.78 -9.26
N ALA A 37 25.00 -3.69 -9.52
CA ALA A 37 24.90 -5.08 -9.13
C ALA A 37 24.84 -5.25 -7.60
N ARG A 38 25.69 -4.53 -6.86
CA ARG A 38 25.65 -4.52 -5.39
C ARG A 38 24.32 -3.97 -4.87
N ALA A 39 23.82 -2.89 -5.49
CA ALA A 39 22.52 -2.31 -5.13
C ALA A 39 21.36 -3.29 -5.39
N PHE A 40 21.41 -4.03 -6.48
CA PHE A 40 20.40 -5.02 -6.87
C PHE A 40 20.35 -6.22 -5.90
N VAL A 41 21.52 -6.77 -5.52
CA VAL A 41 21.58 -7.95 -4.65
C VAL A 41 21.54 -7.65 -3.15
N ARG A 42 21.72 -6.40 -2.78
CA ARG A 42 21.67 -5.91 -1.38
C ARG A 42 20.74 -4.73 -1.27
N PRO A 43 19.42 -4.96 -1.37
CA PRO A 43 18.44 -3.88 -1.22
C PRO A 43 18.51 -3.31 0.20
N SER A 44 18.30 -1.99 0.31
CA SER A 44 18.28 -1.27 1.58
C SER A 44 17.17 -0.21 1.54
N LEU A 45 16.65 0.16 2.72
CA LEU A 45 15.53 1.09 2.82
C LEU A 45 15.87 2.51 2.32
N ASP A 46 17.14 2.92 2.43
CA ASP A 46 17.65 4.20 1.92
C ASP A 46 17.65 4.32 0.39
N LYS A 47 17.42 3.20 -0.32
CA LYS A 47 17.30 3.15 -1.78
C LYS A 47 15.86 3.06 -2.28
N LEU A 48 14.90 3.12 -1.39
CA LEU A 48 13.50 3.22 -1.80
C LEU A 48 13.25 4.56 -2.49
N HIS A 49 12.43 4.53 -3.52
CA HIS A 49 11.96 5.75 -4.16
C HIS A 49 11.04 6.53 -3.22
N ASP A 50 11.01 7.85 -3.40
CA ASP A 50 10.03 8.68 -2.71
C ASP A 50 8.61 8.21 -3.10
N PRO A 51 7.76 7.83 -2.13
CA PRO A 51 6.40 7.38 -2.44
C PRO A 51 5.55 8.46 -3.12
N PHE A 52 5.87 9.74 -2.96
CA PHE A 52 5.17 10.85 -3.62
C PHE A 52 5.49 10.99 -5.11
N LEU A 53 6.42 10.21 -5.65
CA LEU A 53 6.57 10.03 -7.10
C LEU A 53 5.41 9.24 -7.71
N MET A 54 4.65 8.49 -6.91
CA MET A 54 3.45 7.81 -7.37
C MET A 54 2.31 8.81 -7.52
N LYS A 55 1.69 8.83 -8.70
CA LYS A 55 0.57 9.72 -9.00
C LYS A 55 -0.57 9.52 -8.00
N ASP A 56 -1.21 10.61 -7.60
CA ASP A 56 -2.28 10.70 -6.59
C ASP A 56 -1.88 10.32 -5.15
N MET A 57 -0.60 10.10 -4.84
CA MET A 57 -0.17 9.80 -3.47
C MET A 57 -0.48 10.95 -2.51
N ASP A 58 -0.30 12.18 -2.95
CA ASP A 58 -0.66 13.39 -2.21
C ASP A 58 -2.15 13.42 -1.84
N LYS A 59 -3.03 13.14 -2.80
CA LYS A 59 -4.48 13.09 -2.59
C LYS A 59 -4.88 11.95 -1.65
N ALA A 60 -4.24 10.77 -1.80
CA ALA A 60 -4.49 9.63 -0.94
C ALA A 60 -4.14 9.95 0.52
N VAL A 61 -2.95 10.53 0.74
CA VAL A 61 -2.49 10.93 2.08
C VAL A 61 -3.38 12.00 2.68
N GLU A 62 -3.73 13.05 1.91
CA GLU A 62 -4.63 14.12 2.36
C GLU A 62 -6.01 13.57 2.76
N ARG A 63 -6.60 12.71 1.92
CA ARG A 63 -7.90 12.11 2.21
C ARG A 63 -7.88 11.19 3.44
N LEU A 64 -6.85 10.38 3.56
CA LEU A 64 -6.67 9.52 4.72
C LEU A 64 -6.46 10.34 6.00
N HIS A 65 -5.60 11.35 5.95
CA HIS A 65 -5.38 12.27 7.07
C HIS A 65 -6.68 12.95 7.52
N LYS A 66 -7.50 13.39 6.56
CA LYS A 66 -8.82 13.97 6.84
C LYS A 66 -9.72 12.95 7.58
N ALA A 67 -9.79 11.71 7.10
CA ALA A 67 -10.60 10.68 7.74
C ALA A 67 -10.17 10.42 9.18
N ILE A 68 -8.86 10.31 9.42
CA ILE A 68 -8.30 10.09 10.75
C ILE A 68 -8.61 11.27 11.69
N THR A 69 -8.37 12.51 11.23
CA THR A 69 -8.56 13.71 12.07
C THR A 69 -10.02 14.01 12.36
N GLN A 70 -10.93 13.67 11.46
CA GLN A 70 -12.37 13.84 11.63
C GLN A 70 -13.04 12.65 12.33
N GLY A 71 -12.29 11.58 12.60
CA GLY A 71 -12.83 10.38 13.23
C GLY A 71 -13.81 9.62 12.33
N GLU A 72 -13.66 9.73 10.99
CA GLU A 72 -14.48 8.97 10.05
C GLU A 72 -14.20 7.48 10.20
N LYS A 73 -15.20 6.64 9.96
CA LYS A 73 -15.02 5.19 9.89
C LYS A 73 -14.42 4.82 8.54
N ILE A 74 -13.34 4.03 8.57
CA ILE A 74 -12.56 3.60 7.40
C ILE A 74 -12.74 2.10 7.21
N LEU A 75 -13.11 1.66 6.01
CA LEU A 75 -13.09 0.26 5.62
C LEU A 75 -11.85 -0.06 4.82
N ILE A 76 -11.07 -1.04 5.28
CA ILE A 76 -9.95 -1.62 4.53
C ILE A 76 -10.51 -2.81 3.76
N TYR A 77 -10.52 -2.69 2.44
CA TYR A 77 -11.07 -3.71 1.54
C TYR A 77 -9.92 -4.40 0.81
N GLY A 78 -9.76 -5.70 0.92
CA GLY A 78 -8.73 -6.46 0.20
C GLY A 78 -9.30 -7.62 -0.58
N ASP A 79 -8.50 -8.15 -1.50
CA ASP A 79 -8.82 -9.41 -2.15
C ASP A 79 -8.61 -10.61 -1.20
N TYR A 80 -9.15 -11.75 -1.55
CA TYR A 80 -9.14 -12.97 -0.74
C TYR A 80 -7.85 -13.79 -0.84
N ASP A 81 -6.94 -13.43 -1.72
CA ASP A 81 -5.67 -14.13 -1.88
C ASP A 81 -4.60 -13.68 -0.86
N VAL A 82 -3.38 -14.21 -0.99
CA VAL A 82 -2.29 -13.92 -0.05
C VAL A 82 -1.88 -12.45 -0.08
N ASP A 83 -1.84 -11.83 -1.26
CA ASP A 83 -1.42 -10.46 -1.42
C ASP A 83 -2.46 -9.52 -0.80
N GLY A 84 -3.73 -9.70 -1.13
CA GLY A 84 -4.84 -8.93 -0.58
C GLY A 84 -4.97 -9.07 0.93
N THR A 85 -5.02 -10.30 1.45
CA THR A 85 -5.17 -10.56 2.90
C THR A 85 -4.00 -10.04 3.71
N THR A 86 -2.76 -10.17 3.19
CA THR A 86 -1.56 -9.63 3.84
C THR A 86 -1.57 -8.10 3.85
N ALA A 87 -1.96 -7.48 2.74
CA ALA A 87 -2.07 -6.03 2.63
C ALA A 87 -3.13 -5.46 3.59
N VAL A 88 -4.28 -6.12 3.71
CA VAL A 88 -5.33 -5.77 4.69
C VAL A 88 -4.78 -5.84 6.12
N ALA A 89 -4.13 -6.93 6.48
CA ALA A 89 -3.58 -7.08 7.82
C ALA A 89 -2.53 -6.03 8.16
N LEU A 90 -1.65 -5.69 7.20
CA LEU A 90 -0.63 -4.66 7.36
C LEU A 90 -1.26 -3.27 7.53
N MET A 91 -2.19 -2.89 6.65
CA MET A 91 -2.84 -1.59 6.67
C MET A 91 -3.69 -1.42 7.94
N TYR A 92 -4.44 -2.45 8.33
CA TYR A 92 -5.24 -2.45 9.54
C TYR A 92 -4.39 -2.15 10.78
N ARG A 93 -3.30 -2.91 10.97
CA ARG A 93 -2.40 -2.73 12.12
C ARG A 93 -1.69 -1.39 12.10
N PHE A 94 -1.32 -0.90 10.93
CA PHE A 94 -0.68 0.40 10.78
C PHE A 94 -1.62 1.54 11.20
N LEU A 95 -2.85 1.55 10.69
CA LEU A 95 -3.83 2.57 11.02
C LEU A 95 -4.29 2.48 12.48
N GLU A 96 -4.50 1.27 13.01
CA GLU A 96 -4.78 1.04 14.43
C GLU A 96 -3.71 1.68 15.32
N GLY A 97 -2.43 1.44 15.02
CA GLY A 97 -1.31 2.02 15.76
C GLY A 97 -1.26 3.55 15.69
N ILE A 98 -1.56 4.15 14.55
CA ILE A 98 -1.63 5.62 14.41
C ILE A 98 -2.78 6.20 15.23
N MET A 99 -3.96 5.59 15.14
CA MET A 99 -5.16 6.10 15.80
C MET A 99 -5.10 5.93 17.32
N ASP A 100 -4.52 4.85 17.82
CA ASP A 100 -4.32 4.62 19.25
C ASP A 100 -3.26 5.57 19.83
N ASN A 101 -2.16 5.81 19.13
CA ASN A 101 -1.15 6.78 19.54
C ASN A 101 -1.72 8.20 19.57
N GLY A 102 -2.56 8.57 18.62
CA GLY A 102 -3.26 9.85 18.61
C GLY A 102 -4.21 10.03 19.81
N ARG A 103 -4.92 8.96 20.20
CA ARG A 103 -5.78 8.97 21.40
C ARG A 103 -5.00 9.07 22.69
N SER A 104 -3.89 8.32 22.80
CA SER A 104 -3.00 8.37 23.97
C SER A 104 -2.34 9.75 24.13
N ALA A 105 -1.93 10.39 23.02
CA ALA A 105 -1.35 11.73 23.03
C ALA A 105 -2.38 12.80 23.41
N ALA A 106 -3.62 12.71 22.90
CA ALA A 106 -4.72 13.60 23.28
C ALA A 106 -5.08 13.45 24.77
N ALA A 107 -5.06 12.22 25.28
CA ALA A 107 -5.27 11.95 26.71
C ALA A 107 -4.15 12.50 27.60
N MET A 108 -2.92 12.64 27.05
CA MET A 108 -1.76 13.24 27.74
C MET A 108 -1.62 14.76 27.49
N GLY A 109 -2.54 15.40 26.78
CA GLY A 109 -2.51 16.85 26.50
C GLY A 109 -1.42 17.27 25.50
N ARG A 110 -0.89 16.34 24.71
CA ARG A 110 0.11 16.62 23.64
C ARG A 110 -0.57 16.91 22.31
N SER A 111 -0.07 17.91 21.58
CA SER A 111 -0.56 18.22 20.23
C SER A 111 -0.12 17.17 19.20
N GLN A 112 -0.94 16.92 18.18
CA GLN A 112 -0.59 16.01 17.07
C GLN A 112 0.69 16.42 16.32
N SER A 113 1.03 17.70 16.30
CA SER A 113 2.25 18.22 15.69
C SER A 113 3.52 17.72 16.39
N GLU A 114 3.49 17.50 17.71
CA GLU A 114 4.64 17.01 18.48
C GLU A 114 4.91 15.51 18.25
N LEU A 115 3.95 14.76 17.72
CA LEU A 115 4.12 13.33 17.39
C LEU A 115 4.75 13.10 16.01
N MET A 116 4.56 14.03 15.09
CA MET A 116 5.09 13.94 13.73
C MET A 116 6.57 14.37 13.64
N ASP A 117 7.05 15.21 14.57
CA ASP A 117 8.39 15.80 14.50
C ASP A 117 9.52 14.91 15.05
N ASN A 118 9.20 13.82 15.73
CA ASN A 118 10.21 13.01 16.42
C ASN A 118 10.74 11.80 15.66
N GLY A 119 10.37 11.52 14.41
CA GLY A 119 10.99 10.47 13.57
C GLY A 119 11.16 9.08 14.21
N GLN A 120 10.65 8.89 15.41
CA GLN A 120 10.67 7.64 16.16
C GLN A 120 9.40 6.85 15.85
N ILE A 121 9.48 6.03 14.81
CA ILE A 121 8.73 4.78 14.83
C ILE A 121 9.32 4.02 16.03
N ALA A 122 8.64 4.12 17.17
CA ALA A 122 9.05 3.40 18.35
C ALA A 122 9.16 1.91 18.01
N ASN A 123 10.36 1.36 18.10
CA ASN A 123 10.56 -0.10 18.11
C ASN A 123 9.61 -0.65 19.16
N SER A 124 8.59 -1.39 18.75
CA SER A 124 7.64 -2.04 19.66
C SER A 124 8.41 -2.87 20.66
N PRO A 125 8.26 -2.64 21.96
CA PRO A 125 8.83 -3.54 22.97
C PRO A 125 8.25 -4.93 22.77
N GLN A 126 9.08 -5.95 22.87
CA GLN A 126 8.66 -7.34 22.86
C GLN A 126 7.53 -7.56 23.87
N GLY A 127 6.39 -8.08 23.38
CA GLY A 127 5.36 -8.61 24.27
C GLY A 127 4.06 -7.82 24.39
N VAL A 128 3.72 -6.92 23.45
CA VAL A 128 2.39 -6.31 23.47
C VAL A 128 1.35 -7.32 22.99
N GLN A 129 0.65 -7.90 23.96
CA GLN A 129 -0.54 -8.71 23.74
C GLN A 129 -1.68 -7.74 23.39
N TYR A 130 -2.06 -7.68 22.11
CA TYR A 130 -3.19 -6.88 21.65
C TYR A 130 -4.49 -7.57 22.07
N PRO A 131 -5.36 -6.93 22.84
CA PRO A 131 -6.68 -7.50 23.12
C PRO A 131 -7.45 -7.56 21.80
N ILE A 132 -7.81 -8.74 21.39
CA ILE A 132 -8.83 -8.99 20.39
C ILE A 132 -10.17 -8.73 21.12
N GLY A 133 -10.65 -7.51 21.07
CA GLY A 133 -11.96 -7.22 21.63
C GLY A 133 -12.06 -5.86 22.32
N GLY A 134 -12.77 -4.92 21.68
CA GLY A 134 -13.59 -3.98 22.37
C GLY A 134 -13.02 -2.60 22.69
N THR A 135 -12.89 -1.80 21.69
CA THR A 135 -13.42 -0.41 21.65
C THR A 135 -13.76 -0.17 20.19
N ALA A 136 -14.87 0.52 19.90
CA ALA A 136 -15.30 0.79 18.52
C ALA A 136 -14.16 1.52 17.77
N SER A 137 -13.28 0.76 17.15
CA SER A 137 -12.23 1.31 16.32
C SER A 137 -12.93 1.89 15.08
N ASN A 138 -12.58 3.10 14.69
CA ASN A 138 -13.08 3.69 13.44
C ASN A 138 -12.44 3.01 12.21
N ILE A 139 -11.95 1.79 12.35
CA ILE A 139 -11.36 0.98 11.31
C ILE A 139 -12.05 -0.37 11.31
N ASP A 140 -12.43 -0.80 10.12
CA ASP A 140 -13.00 -2.12 9.88
C ASP A 140 -12.35 -2.71 8.63
N TYR A 141 -12.54 -3.98 8.36
CA TYR A 141 -12.03 -4.62 7.16
C TYR A 141 -13.07 -5.50 6.49
N TYR A 142 -12.90 -5.71 5.18
CA TYR A 142 -13.76 -6.58 4.39
C TYR A 142 -12.90 -7.37 3.38
N ILE A 143 -13.15 -8.66 3.34
CA ILE A 143 -12.56 -9.57 2.35
C ILE A 143 -13.72 -10.29 1.69
N PRO A 144 -13.91 -10.17 0.35
CA PRO A 144 -15.04 -10.77 -0.33
C PRO A 144 -14.97 -12.30 -0.32
N ASP A 145 -16.12 -12.92 -0.26
CA ASP A 145 -16.21 -14.38 -0.40
C ASP A 145 -15.96 -14.78 -1.85
N ARG A 146 -14.96 -15.63 -2.07
CA ARG A 146 -14.52 -16.07 -3.38
C ARG A 146 -15.63 -16.68 -4.24
N TYR A 147 -16.55 -17.40 -3.60
CA TYR A 147 -17.56 -18.19 -4.30
C TYR A 147 -18.84 -17.41 -4.57
N THR A 148 -19.21 -16.51 -3.69
CA THR A 148 -20.47 -15.78 -3.77
C THR A 148 -20.32 -14.37 -4.35
N GLU A 149 -19.16 -13.74 -4.18
CA GLU A 149 -18.89 -12.36 -4.60
C GLU A 149 -17.90 -12.28 -5.77
N GLY A 150 -16.98 -13.25 -5.86
CA GLY A 150 -15.96 -13.29 -6.90
C GLY A 150 -14.76 -12.41 -6.57
N TYR A 151 -13.96 -12.10 -7.60
CA TYR A 151 -12.74 -11.29 -7.48
C TYR A 151 -13.02 -9.80 -7.49
N GLY A 152 -12.28 -9.07 -6.66
CA GLY A 152 -12.25 -7.61 -6.66
C GLY A 152 -13.36 -6.97 -5.83
N VAL A 153 -13.65 -5.69 -6.11
CA VAL A 153 -14.61 -4.91 -5.32
C VAL A 153 -16.04 -5.38 -5.61
N SER A 154 -16.72 -5.89 -4.59
CA SER A 154 -18.10 -6.36 -4.65
C SER A 154 -19.10 -5.26 -4.26
N GLN A 155 -20.34 -5.42 -4.70
CA GLN A 155 -21.43 -4.55 -4.26
C GLN A 155 -21.75 -4.79 -2.79
N GLN A 156 -21.73 -6.04 -2.34
CA GLN A 156 -21.96 -6.44 -0.96
C GLN A 156 -20.99 -5.75 0.00
N GLY A 157 -19.70 -5.68 -0.37
CA GLY A 157 -18.70 -4.99 0.45
C GLY A 157 -18.92 -3.49 0.53
N ILE A 158 -19.43 -2.86 -0.54
CA ILE A 158 -19.79 -1.43 -0.51
C ILE A 158 -21.06 -1.22 0.33
N ASP A 159 -22.05 -2.09 0.21
CA ASP A 159 -23.26 -2.04 1.03
C ASP A 159 -22.91 -2.22 2.51
N TYR A 160 -22.03 -3.17 2.83
CA TYR A 160 -21.48 -3.33 4.18
C TYR A 160 -20.81 -2.05 4.68
N ALA A 161 -19.98 -1.39 3.88
CA ALA A 161 -19.36 -0.12 4.25
C ALA A 161 -20.40 0.95 4.57
N ALA A 162 -21.46 1.04 3.76
CA ALA A 162 -22.55 1.99 3.97
C ALA A 162 -23.33 1.68 5.27
N GLU A 163 -23.67 0.41 5.53
CA GLU A 163 -24.35 -0.04 6.75
C GLU A 163 -23.53 0.23 8.01
N GLN A 164 -22.19 0.08 7.90
CA GLN A 164 -21.29 0.39 8.99
C GLN A 164 -21.03 1.88 9.17
N GLY A 165 -21.53 2.75 8.29
CA GLY A 165 -21.32 4.19 8.33
C GLY A 165 -19.88 4.62 7.97
N CYS A 166 -19.20 3.85 7.09
CA CYS A 166 -17.87 4.21 6.64
C CYS A 166 -17.93 5.41 5.67
N GLY A 167 -17.06 6.39 5.88
CA GLY A 167 -16.87 7.53 4.97
C GLY A 167 -15.77 7.30 3.93
N LEU A 168 -14.91 6.32 4.15
CA LEU A 168 -13.78 6.00 3.28
C LEU A 168 -13.60 4.48 3.15
N ILE A 169 -13.43 4.02 1.90
CA ILE A 169 -12.94 2.68 1.56
C ILE A 169 -11.52 2.79 1.00
N ILE A 170 -10.60 1.98 1.50
CA ILE A 170 -9.26 1.81 0.94
C ILE A 170 -9.20 0.41 0.36
N THR A 171 -9.15 0.28 -0.97
CA THR A 171 -8.98 -1.02 -1.61
C THR A 171 -7.52 -1.38 -1.74
N LEU A 172 -7.17 -2.62 -1.46
CA LEU A 172 -5.81 -3.15 -1.49
C LEU A 172 -5.78 -4.37 -2.39
N ASP A 173 -4.84 -4.39 -3.32
CA ASP A 173 -4.65 -5.46 -4.29
C ASP A 173 -5.84 -5.71 -5.23
N CYS A 174 -6.73 -4.73 -5.34
CA CYS A 174 -7.89 -4.77 -6.21
C CYS A 174 -8.43 -3.36 -6.47
N GLY A 175 -9.34 -3.25 -7.43
CA GLY A 175 -10.11 -2.02 -7.64
C GLY A 175 -9.72 -1.22 -8.87
N ILE A 176 -8.57 -1.45 -9.51
CA ILE A 176 -8.13 -0.65 -10.68
C ILE A 176 -9.10 -0.71 -11.87
N LYS A 177 -9.90 -1.76 -11.97
CA LYS A 177 -10.94 -1.93 -13.00
C LYS A 177 -12.36 -1.75 -12.47
N ALA A 178 -12.53 -1.39 -11.20
CA ALA A 178 -13.82 -1.34 -10.52
C ALA A 178 -14.59 -0.03 -10.78
N VAL A 179 -14.64 0.45 -12.03
CA VAL A 179 -15.24 1.74 -12.42
C VAL A 179 -16.66 1.90 -11.90
N GLU A 180 -17.55 0.92 -12.18
CA GLU A 180 -18.95 0.95 -11.77
C GLU A 180 -19.12 0.85 -10.25
N LYS A 181 -18.26 0.05 -9.59
CA LYS A 181 -18.33 -0.15 -8.14
C LYS A 181 -17.86 1.10 -7.38
N VAL A 182 -16.84 1.78 -7.86
CA VAL A 182 -16.39 3.05 -7.29
C VAL A 182 -17.46 4.12 -7.49
N ALA A 183 -18.09 4.19 -8.67
CA ALA A 183 -19.22 5.09 -8.89
C ALA A 183 -20.40 4.77 -7.95
N TYR A 184 -20.66 3.50 -7.68
CA TYR A 184 -21.68 3.07 -6.72
C TYR A 184 -21.34 3.50 -5.28
N ALA A 185 -20.11 3.30 -4.83
CA ALA A 185 -19.66 3.80 -3.52
C ALA A 185 -19.83 5.31 -3.40
N LYS A 186 -19.45 6.06 -4.43
CA LYS A 186 -19.62 7.51 -4.52
C LYS A 186 -21.09 7.93 -4.41
N SER A 187 -22.01 7.19 -5.03
CA SER A 187 -23.45 7.46 -4.93
C SER A 187 -24.01 7.28 -3.52
N LYS A 188 -23.32 6.52 -2.68
CA LYS A 188 -23.63 6.33 -1.24
C LYS A 188 -22.90 7.34 -0.35
N GLY A 189 -22.15 8.28 -0.92
CA GLY A 189 -21.38 9.27 -0.15
C GLY A 189 -20.09 8.72 0.44
N ILE A 190 -19.59 7.60 -0.08
CA ILE A 190 -18.35 6.94 0.38
C ILE A 190 -17.24 7.24 -0.60
N ASP A 191 -16.16 7.85 -0.12
CA ASP A 191 -14.93 8.04 -0.89
C ASP A 191 -14.14 6.75 -1.01
N VAL A 192 -13.41 6.61 -2.13
CA VAL A 192 -12.57 5.42 -2.38
C VAL A 192 -11.14 5.85 -2.70
N ILE A 193 -10.17 5.18 -2.08
CA ILE A 193 -8.76 5.18 -2.47
C ILE A 193 -8.44 3.78 -3.01
N VAL A 194 -7.97 3.72 -4.25
CA VAL A 194 -7.58 2.45 -4.89
C VAL A 194 -6.07 2.27 -4.80
N CYS A 195 -5.62 1.18 -4.16
CA CYS A 195 -4.22 0.75 -4.13
C CYS A 195 -4.12 -0.61 -4.81
N ASP A 196 -3.66 -0.61 -6.05
CA ASP A 196 -3.66 -1.82 -6.88
C ASP A 196 -2.41 -1.84 -7.78
N HIS A 197 -1.95 -3.02 -8.14
CA HIS A 197 -0.80 -3.24 -9.02
C HIS A 197 -1.16 -3.96 -10.33
N HIS A 198 -2.42 -4.34 -10.51
CA HIS A 198 -2.91 -4.97 -11.73
C HIS A 198 -2.89 -3.99 -12.91
N THR A 199 -2.91 -4.53 -14.12
CA THR A 199 -2.96 -3.71 -15.35
C THR A 199 -4.27 -2.94 -15.40
N PRO A 200 -4.23 -1.61 -15.54
CA PRO A 200 -5.42 -0.78 -15.69
C PRO A 200 -6.28 -1.18 -16.90
N GLY A 201 -7.58 -0.88 -16.85
CA GLY A 201 -8.45 -0.90 -18.00
C GLY A 201 -8.32 0.37 -18.84
N ASP A 202 -9.16 0.49 -19.87
CA ASP A 202 -9.23 1.67 -20.73
C ASP A 202 -9.69 2.93 -19.96
N THR A 203 -10.44 2.72 -18.90
CA THR A 203 -10.95 3.79 -18.03
C THR A 203 -10.59 3.48 -16.59
N LEU A 204 -10.04 4.47 -15.89
CA LEU A 204 -9.77 4.39 -14.46
C LEU A 204 -11.05 4.67 -13.65
N PRO A 205 -11.19 4.07 -12.44
CA PRO A 205 -12.28 4.40 -11.55
C PRO A 205 -12.19 5.86 -11.07
N ASP A 206 -13.33 6.54 -10.94
CA ASP A 206 -13.46 7.92 -10.42
C ASP A 206 -13.34 7.93 -8.88
N ALA A 207 -12.22 7.45 -8.39
CA ALA A 207 -11.83 7.44 -6.99
C ALA A 207 -11.14 8.74 -6.60
N VAL A 208 -11.05 9.05 -5.29
CA VAL A 208 -10.31 10.21 -4.79
C VAL A 208 -8.84 10.11 -5.16
N ALA A 209 -8.29 8.91 -5.06
CA ALA A 209 -6.94 8.60 -5.49
C ALA A 209 -6.86 7.19 -6.06
N VAL A 210 -6.03 7.01 -7.09
CA VAL A 210 -5.74 5.71 -7.70
C VAL A 210 -4.24 5.51 -7.71
N LEU A 211 -3.75 4.72 -6.76
CA LEU A 211 -2.33 4.39 -6.61
C LEU A 211 -2.03 3.12 -7.42
N ASN A 212 -1.40 3.29 -8.56
CA ASN A 212 -1.01 2.17 -9.42
C ASN A 212 0.19 2.56 -10.29
N MET A 213 1.27 1.79 -10.18
CA MET A 213 2.53 2.06 -10.90
C MET A 213 2.48 1.76 -12.41
N LYS A 214 1.39 1.14 -12.90
CA LYS A 214 1.22 0.78 -14.31
C LYS A 214 0.29 1.76 -15.05
N ARG A 215 -0.11 2.85 -14.43
CA ARG A 215 -0.87 3.93 -15.09
C ARG A 215 0.00 4.62 -16.13
N ASN A 216 -0.62 5.03 -17.25
CA ASN A 216 0.04 5.72 -18.36
C ASN A 216 -0.28 7.22 -18.42
N ASP A 217 -1.06 7.74 -17.48
CA ASP A 217 -1.51 9.14 -17.42
C ASP A 217 -0.71 10.00 -16.42
#